data_232f6f31c5d95c1d331d61aefe4a8da3
#
_entry.id   232f6f31c5d95c1d331d61aefe4a8da3
#
_cell.length_a   1.000
_cell.length_b   1.000
_cell.length_c   1.000
_cell.angle_alpha   90.00
_cell.angle_beta   90.00
_cell.angle_gamma   90.00
#
_symmetry.space_group_name_H-M   'P 1'
#
loop_
_entity.id
_entity.type
_entity.pdbx_description
1 polymer ?
#
loop_
_entity_poly.entity_id
_entity_poly.type
_entity_poly.pdbx_seq_one_letter_code
_entity_poly.pdbx_strand_id
1 'polypeptide(L)'
;LTFFQGSFFTHDGDRETLNLGLGKRMFNADDSIMFGLNAFYDHELDYDHQRTSLGAEIKSSILELNTNHYFAISNEVTGKNNIKEEVADGYDLEIGAHVPYVPTAKFYTKYFEYDIPGGSDYEGLEYSSKIGIPNTGLDFEVGFKDYGNNGYEDQWFFNLTFNINKMNSNASLISDRAFERTSMKDKKYEKVRRENIIVKSKAF
;
A
#
# COMPACT_ATOMS: atom_id res chain seq x y z
N LEU A 1 18.64 8.57 -2.67
CA LEU A 1 18.59 7.73 -1.46
C LEU A 1 18.17 6.32 -1.85
N THR A 2 18.92 5.31 -1.41
CA THR A 2 18.50 3.90 -1.45
C THR A 2 17.93 3.54 -0.08
N PHE A 3 16.86 2.74 -0.03
CA PHE A 3 16.22 2.30 1.20
C PHE A 3 15.86 0.82 1.13
N PHE A 4 15.77 0.20 2.29
CA PHE A 4 15.21 -1.13 2.49
C PHE A 4 13.91 -1.02 3.30
N GLN A 5 12.93 -1.84 2.98
CA GLN A 5 11.69 -1.95 3.72
C GLN A 5 11.39 -3.43 3.97
N GLY A 6 11.17 -3.78 5.24
CA GLY A 6 10.67 -5.08 5.63
C GLY A 6 9.32 -4.92 6.33
N SER A 7 8.43 -5.89 6.17
CA SER A 7 7.19 -5.97 6.92
C SER A 7 6.74 -7.42 7.09
N PHE A 8 6.02 -7.65 8.17
CA PHE A 8 5.46 -8.94 8.52
C PHE A 8 3.98 -8.75 8.82
N PHE A 9 3.14 -9.60 8.28
CA PHE A 9 1.69 -9.55 8.40
C PHE A 9 1.16 -10.92 8.80
N THR A 10 0.23 -10.91 9.75
CA THR A 10 -0.62 -12.06 10.04
C THR A 10 -2.02 -11.75 9.51
N HIS A 11 -2.61 -12.66 8.76
CA HIS A 11 -3.93 -12.51 8.18
C HIS A 11 -4.67 -13.86 8.13
N ASP A 12 -5.97 -13.84 7.90
CA ASP A 12 -6.83 -15.04 7.82
C ASP A 12 -6.66 -16.02 9.00
N GLY A 13 -6.25 -15.47 10.15
CA GLY A 13 -6.16 -16.17 11.44
C GLY A 13 -4.91 -17.00 11.67
N ASP A 14 -4.24 -17.48 10.62
CA ASP A 14 -3.08 -18.38 10.72
C ASP A 14 -2.11 -18.29 9.53
N ARG A 15 -2.19 -17.23 8.73
CA ARG A 15 -1.29 -17.00 7.60
C ARG A 15 -0.32 -15.88 7.91
N GLU A 16 0.93 -16.11 7.62
CA GLU A 16 2.02 -15.20 7.89
C GLU A 16 2.73 -14.83 6.59
N THR A 17 2.79 -13.53 6.27
CA THR A 17 3.46 -13.03 5.07
C THR A 17 4.62 -12.11 5.44
N LEU A 18 5.81 -12.45 4.95
CA LEU A 18 7.02 -11.63 5.00
C LEU A 18 7.17 -10.88 3.69
N ASN A 19 7.34 -9.57 3.76
CA ASN A 19 7.67 -8.73 2.60
C ASN A 19 9.05 -8.11 2.79
N LEU A 20 9.90 -8.23 1.78
CA LEU A 20 11.23 -7.62 1.73
C LEU A 20 11.35 -6.75 0.48
N GLY A 21 11.71 -5.50 0.66
CA GLY A 21 11.78 -4.53 -0.42
C GLY A 21 13.06 -3.71 -0.45
N LEU A 22 13.45 -3.35 -1.65
CA LEU A 22 14.53 -2.43 -1.96
C LEU A 22 13.99 -1.32 -2.86
N GLY A 23 14.37 -0.07 -2.58
CA GLY A 23 13.95 1.04 -3.42
C GLY A 23 14.97 2.16 -3.48
N LYS A 24 14.75 3.04 -4.45
CA LYS A 24 15.55 4.26 -4.64
C LYS A 24 14.62 5.44 -4.79
N ARG A 25 14.87 6.49 -4.01
CA ARG A 25 14.17 7.78 -4.06
C ARG A 25 15.09 8.89 -4.53
N MET A 26 14.59 9.69 -5.43
CA MET A 26 15.25 10.86 -6.01
C MET A 26 14.40 12.08 -5.76
N PHE A 27 15.03 13.23 -5.58
CA PHE A 27 14.35 14.49 -5.30
C PHE A 27 14.75 15.49 -6.39
N ASN A 28 13.81 16.37 -6.76
CA ASN A 28 14.13 17.51 -7.62
C ASN A 28 15.00 18.55 -6.87
N ALA A 29 15.46 19.57 -7.57
CA ALA A 29 16.44 20.53 -7.05
C ALA A 29 15.98 21.31 -5.79
N ASP A 30 14.69 21.53 -5.62
CA ASP A 30 14.10 22.26 -4.50
C ASP A 30 13.37 21.35 -3.48
N ASP A 31 13.59 20.03 -3.60
CA ASP A 31 13.00 18.99 -2.75
C ASP A 31 11.46 19.00 -2.68
N SER A 32 10.80 19.63 -3.64
CA SER A 32 9.33 19.72 -3.69
C SER A 32 8.66 18.48 -4.27
N ILE A 33 9.41 17.67 -5.04
CA ILE A 33 8.92 16.46 -5.68
C ILE A 33 9.89 15.31 -5.39
N MET A 34 9.35 14.17 -5.03
CA MET A 34 10.07 12.90 -4.88
C MET A 34 9.59 11.92 -5.94
N PHE A 35 10.55 11.26 -6.59
CA PHE A 35 10.33 10.13 -7.47
C PHE A 35 10.92 8.89 -6.82
N GLY A 36 10.19 7.79 -6.80
CA GLY A 36 10.65 6.53 -6.23
C GLY A 36 10.42 5.36 -7.19
N LEU A 37 11.36 4.42 -7.15
CA LEU A 37 11.23 3.10 -7.76
C LEU A 37 11.52 2.06 -6.68
N ASN A 38 10.79 0.97 -6.69
CA ASN A 38 10.96 -0.09 -5.72
C ASN A 38 10.70 -1.47 -6.33
N ALA A 39 11.26 -2.49 -5.67
CA ALA A 39 10.99 -3.89 -5.95
C ALA A 39 10.82 -4.61 -4.61
N PHE A 40 9.87 -5.55 -4.56
CA PHE A 40 9.60 -6.36 -3.38
C PHE A 40 9.57 -7.84 -3.74
N TYR A 41 9.91 -8.64 -2.75
CA TYR A 41 9.66 -10.07 -2.68
C TYR A 41 8.75 -10.34 -1.49
N ASP A 42 7.67 -11.06 -1.73
CA ASP A 42 6.67 -11.43 -0.75
C ASP A 42 6.64 -12.96 -0.61
N HIS A 43 6.63 -13.45 0.62
CA HIS A 43 6.59 -14.87 0.93
C HIS A 43 5.57 -15.15 2.04
N GLU A 44 4.51 -15.90 1.74
CA GLU A 44 3.61 -16.47 2.72
C GLU A 44 4.24 -17.77 3.25
N LEU A 45 4.58 -17.76 4.55
CA LEU A 45 5.43 -18.79 5.15
C LEU A 45 4.72 -20.15 5.34
N ASP A 46 3.39 -20.11 5.56
CA ASP A 46 2.62 -21.31 5.92
C ASP A 46 2.39 -22.24 4.74
N TYR A 47 2.19 -21.68 3.54
CA TYR A 47 1.87 -22.47 2.34
C TYR A 47 2.82 -22.20 1.17
N ASP A 48 3.93 -21.48 1.42
CA ASP A 48 5.01 -21.22 0.45
C ASP A 48 4.56 -20.49 -0.82
N HIS A 49 3.52 -19.63 -0.70
CA HIS A 49 3.15 -18.71 -1.78
C HIS A 49 4.18 -17.60 -1.91
N GLN A 50 4.62 -17.34 -3.13
CA GLN A 50 5.67 -16.39 -3.41
C GLN A 50 5.27 -15.43 -4.54
N ARG A 51 5.57 -14.15 -4.36
CA ARG A 51 5.28 -13.09 -5.31
C ARG A 51 6.42 -12.07 -5.33
N THR A 52 6.69 -11.49 -6.49
CA THR A 52 7.52 -10.29 -6.60
C THR A 52 6.70 -9.12 -7.09
N SER A 53 7.19 -7.90 -6.91
CA SER A 53 6.57 -6.72 -7.47
C SER A 53 7.56 -5.63 -7.83
N LEU A 54 7.19 -4.81 -8.81
CA LEU A 54 7.87 -3.57 -9.17
C LEU A 54 6.90 -2.41 -8.96
N GLY A 55 7.38 -1.34 -8.34
CA GLY A 55 6.55 -0.17 -8.06
C GLY A 55 7.25 1.13 -8.42
N ALA A 56 6.42 2.14 -8.69
CA ALA A 56 6.85 3.52 -8.88
C ALA A 56 5.97 4.47 -8.05
N GLU A 57 6.58 5.55 -7.57
CA GLU A 57 5.87 6.58 -6.82
C GLU A 57 6.33 7.98 -7.24
N ILE A 58 5.38 8.92 -7.26
CA ILE A 58 5.65 10.36 -7.39
C ILE A 58 4.91 11.06 -6.25
N LYS A 59 5.60 11.85 -5.48
CA LYS A 59 5.00 12.56 -4.34
C LYS A 59 5.38 14.02 -4.33
N SER A 60 4.40 14.85 -3.97
CA SER A 60 4.55 16.28 -3.70
C SER A 60 3.87 16.66 -2.39
N SER A 61 3.86 17.96 -2.06
CA SER A 61 3.13 18.47 -0.90
C SER A 61 1.60 18.38 -1.04
N ILE A 62 1.08 18.16 -2.25
CA ILE A 62 -0.37 18.19 -2.52
C ILE A 62 -0.87 16.84 -3.02
N LEU A 63 -0.14 16.22 -3.96
CA LEU A 63 -0.55 15.01 -4.67
C LEU A 63 0.49 13.91 -4.56
N GLU A 64 0.00 12.69 -4.55
CA GLU A 64 0.80 11.46 -4.59
C GLU A 64 0.22 10.55 -5.68
N LEU A 65 1.11 9.88 -6.41
CA LEU A 65 0.78 8.85 -7.38
C LEU A 65 1.63 7.62 -7.04
N ASN A 66 1.00 6.47 -6.91
CA ASN A 66 1.67 5.19 -6.67
C ASN A 66 1.15 4.17 -7.67
N THR A 67 2.03 3.32 -8.16
CA THR A 67 1.64 2.16 -8.98
C THR A 67 2.53 0.98 -8.66
N ASN A 68 1.95 -0.21 -8.67
CA ASN A 68 2.67 -1.45 -8.46
C ASN A 68 2.20 -2.49 -9.47
N HIS A 69 3.12 -3.32 -9.92
CA HIS A 69 2.83 -4.49 -10.73
C HIS A 69 3.35 -5.73 -10.00
N TYR A 70 2.52 -6.72 -9.86
CA TYR A 70 2.75 -7.94 -9.09
C TYR A 70 2.89 -9.14 -10.01
N PHE A 71 3.86 -10.00 -9.74
CA PHE A 71 4.19 -11.18 -10.54
C PHE A 71 4.21 -12.41 -9.63
N ALA A 72 3.40 -13.40 -9.92
CA ALA A 72 3.42 -14.70 -9.28
C ALA A 72 4.77 -15.38 -9.53
N ILE A 73 5.33 -16.01 -8.50
CA ILE A 73 6.56 -16.82 -8.59
C ILE A 73 6.22 -18.28 -8.34
N SER A 74 5.44 -18.57 -7.29
CA SER A 74 5.03 -19.92 -6.99
C SER A 74 3.96 -20.41 -7.96
N ASN A 75 4.05 -21.69 -8.31
CA ASN A 75 2.99 -22.42 -9.00
C ASN A 75 1.82 -22.71 -8.02
N GLU A 76 0.80 -23.45 -8.50
CA GLU A 76 -0.27 -23.96 -7.67
C GLU A 76 0.28 -24.75 -6.47
N VAL A 77 -0.15 -24.41 -5.27
CA VAL A 77 0.20 -25.13 -4.04
C VAL A 77 -1.05 -25.55 -3.29
N THR A 78 -0.91 -26.55 -2.43
CA THR A 78 -2.00 -26.97 -1.55
C THR A 78 -2.00 -26.10 -0.31
N GLY A 79 -3.00 -25.26 -0.18
CA GLY A 79 -3.21 -24.35 0.94
C GLY A 79 -4.07 -24.95 2.06
N LYS A 80 -4.74 -24.08 2.80
CA LYS A 80 -5.60 -24.43 3.94
C LYS A 80 -6.73 -25.38 3.52
N ASN A 81 -7.03 -26.37 4.36
CA ASN A 81 -8.08 -27.38 4.12
C ASN A 81 -7.87 -28.22 2.85
N ASN A 82 -6.62 -28.42 2.41
CA ASN A 82 -6.28 -29.12 1.17
C ASN A 82 -6.87 -28.45 -0.10
N ILE A 83 -7.17 -27.15 -0.04
CA ILE A 83 -7.62 -26.39 -1.21
C ILE A 83 -6.40 -25.98 -2.02
N LYS A 84 -6.48 -26.17 -3.34
CA LYS A 84 -5.43 -25.70 -4.23
C LYS A 84 -5.53 -24.18 -4.38
N GLU A 85 -4.42 -23.51 -4.25
CA GLU A 85 -4.32 -22.05 -4.34
C GLU A 85 -3.19 -21.70 -5.32
N GLU A 86 -3.41 -20.67 -6.14
CA GLU A 86 -2.44 -20.16 -7.09
C GLU A 86 -2.36 -18.64 -6.93
N VAL A 87 -1.13 -18.11 -6.92
CA VAL A 87 -0.88 -16.68 -6.77
C VAL A 87 -1.31 -15.95 -8.04
N ALA A 88 -2.00 -14.83 -7.89
CA ALA A 88 -2.47 -13.99 -8.98
C ALA A 88 -1.41 -12.95 -9.38
N ASP A 89 -1.20 -12.77 -10.68
CA ASP A 89 -0.59 -11.57 -11.23
C ASP A 89 -1.55 -10.40 -11.09
N GLY A 90 -1.03 -9.17 -11.06
CA GLY A 90 -1.92 -8.02 -10.99
C GLY A 90 -1.20 -6.70 -10.93
N TYR A 91 -1.98 -5.62 -10.83
CA TYR A 91 -1.44 -4.28 -10.67
C TYR A 91 -2.38 -3.39 -9.87
N ASP A 92 -1.84 -2.30 -9.35
CA ASP A 92 -2.61 -1.21 -8.76
C ASP A 92 -2.12 0.16 -9.24
N LEU A 93 -3.03 1.11 -9.22
CA LEU A 93 -2.76 2.52 -9.47
C LEU A 93 -3.52 3.35 -8.42
N GLU A 94 -2.80 4.11 -7.63
CA GLU A 94 -3.35 4.91 -6.55
C GLU A 94 -3.00 6.38 -6.71
N ILE A 95 -3.99 7.24 -6.53
CA ILE A 95 -3.84 8.69 -6.45
C ILE A 95 -4.20 9.12 -5.03
N GLY A 96 -3.31 9.90 -4.40
CA GLY A 96 -3.52 10.50 -3.09
C GLY A 96 -3.52 12.03 -3.18
N ALA A 97 -4.37 12.67 -2.38
CA ALA A 97 -4.42 14.13 -2.27
C ALA A 97 -4.47 14.56 -0.80
N HIS A 98 -3.71 15.60 -0.45
CA HIS A 98 -3.80 16.22 0.86
C HIS A 98 -5.09 17.01 1.01
N VAL A 99 -5.70 16.96 2.20
CA VAL A 99 -6.89 17.74 2.53
C VAL A 99 -6.49 19.19 2.77
N PRO A 100 -7.12 20.17 2.09
CA PRO A 100 -6.85 21.57 2.34
C PRO A 100 -7.03 21.93 3.82
N TYR A 101 -6.13 22.75 4.37
CA TYR A 101 -6.10 23.22 5.76
C TYR A 101 -5.88 22.12 6.83
N VAL A 102 -5.77 20.83 6.44
CA VAL A 102 -5.52 19.70 7.36
C VAL A 102 -4.29 18.93 6.88
N PRO A 103 -3.06 19.43 7.15
CA PRO A 103 -1.83 18.89 6.56
C PRO A 103 -1.54 17.43 6.92
N THR A 104 -2.16 16.91 7.97
CA THR A 104 -2.02 15.52 8.39
C THR A 104 -3.03 14.58 7.74
N ALA A 105 -4.02 15.11 6.99
CA ALA A 105 -5.07 14.32 6.36
C ALA A 105 -4.86 14.17 4.85
N LYS A 106 -5.21 12.99 4.34
CA LYS A 106 -5.13 12.64 2.92
C LYS A 106 -6.31 11.78 2.51
N PHE A 107 -6.76 11.94 1.26
CA PHE A 107 -7.65 11.02 0.58
C PHE A 107 -6.89 10.23 -0.47
N TYR A 108 -7.27 8.96 -0.64
CA TYR A 108 -6.73 8.08 -1.66
C TYR A 108 -7.85 7.43 -2.46
N THR A 109 -7.61 7.26 -3.75
CA THR A 109 -8.40 6.40 -4.64
C THR A 109 -7.44 5.47 -5.33
N LYS A 110 -7.70 4.17 -5.25
CA LYS A 110 -6.87 3.12 -5.84
C LYS A 110 -7.74 2.25 -6.74
N TYR A 111 -7.33 2.06 -7.99
CA TYR A 111 -7.79 0.98 -8.84
C TYR A 111 -6.85 -0.20 -8.69
N PHE A 112 -7.38 -1.41 -8.64
CA PHE A 112 -6.60 -2.64 -8.61
C PHE A 112 -7.26 -3.70 -9.48
N GLU A 113 -6.42 -4.56 -10.06
CA GLU A 113 -6.85 -5.69 -10.89
C GLU A 113 -5.85 -6.83 -10.71
N TYR A 114 -6.36 -8.02 -10.45
CA TYR A 114 -5.59 -9.26 -10.33
C TYR A 114 -6.25 -10.34 -11.18
N ASP A 115 -5.46 -10.96 -12.04
CA ASP A 115 -5.84 -12.07 -12.90
C ASP A 115 -5.88 -13.37 -12.05
N ILE A 116 -7.08 -13.77 -11.65
CA ILE A 116 -7.28 -14.94 -10.79
C ILE A 116 -7.25 -16.22 -11.63
N PRO A 117 -6.24 -17.09 -11.49
CA PRO A 117 -6.17 -18.33 -12.23
C PRO A 117 -7.43 -19.18 -12.05
N GLY A 118 -8.13 -19.46 -13.17
CA GLY A 118 -9.34 -20.28 -13.18
C GLY A 118 -10.59 -19.65 -12.58
N GLY A 119 -10.56 -18.34 -12.28
CA GLY A 119 -11.67 -17.59 -11.68
C GLY A 119 -12.01 -16.31 -12.45
N SER A 120 -12.87 -15.49 -11.85
CA SER A 120 -13.10 -14.12 -12.31
C SER A 120 -12.02 -13.20 -11.76
N ASP A 121 -11.63 -12.20 -12.52
CA ASP A 121 -10.65 -11.21 -12.10
C ASP A 121 -11.07 -10.54 -10.78
N TYR A 122 -10.12 -10.36 -9.89
CA TYR A 122 -10.30 -9.63 -8.65
C TYR A 122 -9.93 -8.17 -8.87
N GLU A 123 -10.91 -7.38 -9.24
CA GLU A 123 -10.75 -5.97 -9.58
C GLU A 123 -11.71 -5.08 -8.81
N GLY A 124 -11.35 -3.81 -8.67
CA GLY A 124 -12.22 -2.86 -8.00
C GLY A 124 -11.60 -1.49 -7.80
N LEU A 125 -12.35 -0.66 -7.08
CA LEU A 125 -11.92 0.65 -6.61
C LEU A 125 -11.84 0.65 -5.08
N GLU A 126 -10.76 1.18 -4.56
CA GLU A 126 -10.60 1.41 -3.12
C GLU A 126 -10.55 2.91 -2.86
N TYR A 127 -11.34 3.36 -1.91
CA TYR A 127 -11.35 4.74 -1.42
C TYR A 127 -10.92 4.74 0.02
N SER A 128 -9.96 5.59 0.41
CA SER A 128 -9.58 5.71 1.81
C SER A 128 -9.29 7.14 2.24
N SER A 129 -9.47 7.36 3.54
CA SER A 129 -9.13 8.59 4.22
C SER A 129 -8.15 8.28 5.33
N LYS A 130 -7.01 8.94 5.32
CA LYS A 130 -5.97 8.80 6.32
C LYS A 130 -5.77 10.10 7.08
N ILE A 131 -5.63 10.03 8.40
CA ILE A 131 -5.30 11.17 9.25
C ILE A 131 -4.21 10.79 10.26
N GLY A 132 -3.19 11.64 10.35
CA GLY A 132 -2.15 11.51 11.37
C GLY A 132 -2.47 12.38 12.60
N ILE A 133 -2.25 11.82 13.79
CA ILE A 133 -2.35 12.59 15.04
C ILE A 133 -1.00 13.24 15.32
N PRO A 134 -0.92 14.60 15.33
CA PRO A 134 0.32 15.30 15.60
C PRO A 134 1.02 14.84 16.87
N ASN A 135 2.34 14.72 16.85
CA ASN A 135 3.21 14.39 17.97
C ASN A 135 2.98 13.02 18.65
N THR A 136 2.13 12.17 18.09
CA THR A 136 1.86 10.82 18.66
C THR A 136 2.49 9.70 17.85
N GLY A 137 2.79 9.95 16.57
CA GLY A 137 3.19 8.90 15.63
C GLY A 137 2.04 8.02 15.15
N LEU A 138 0.81 8.28 15.56
CA LEU A 138 -0.37 7.51 15.16
C LEU A 138 -0.97 8.04 13.86
N ASP A 139 -1.20 7.15 12.92
CA ASP A 139 -1.98 7.39 11.70
C ASP A 139 -3.19 6.46 11.71
N PHE A 140 -4.40 7.00 11.48
CA PHE A 140 -5.63 6.27 11.26
C PHE A 140 -5.99 6.31 9.78
N GLU A 141 -6.39 5.18 9.23
CA GLU A 141 -6.91 5.09 7.86
C GLU A 141 -8.18 4.24 7.87
N VAL A 142 -9.24 4.76 7.29
CA VAL A 142 -10.47 4.04 7.03
C VAL A 142 -10.72 4.05 5.54
N GLY A 143 -11.15 2.92 5.00
CA GLY A 143 -11.43 2.82 3.56
C GLY A 143 -12.51 1.80 3.24
N PHE A 144 -12.90 1.84 1.99
CA PHE A 144 -13.94 1.01 1.40
C PHE A 144 -13.45 0.49 0.06
N LYS A 145 -13.59 -0.81 -0.15
CA LYS A 145 -13.33 -1.50 -1.41
C LYS A 145 -14.64 -1.82 -2.09
N ASP A 146 -14.81 -1.30 -3.29
CA ASP A 146 -15.96 -1.52 -4.17
C ASP A 146 -15.51 -2.46 -5.30
N TYR A 147 -16.06 -3.66 -5.32
CA TYR A 147 -15.78 -4.68 -6.34
C TYR A 147 -16.79 -4.65 -7.50
N GLY A 148 -17.75 -3.72 -7.48
CA GLY A 148 -18.78 -3.66 -8.49
C GLY A 148 -19.63 -4.95 -8.55
N ASN A 149 -19.73 -5.53 -9.76
CA ASN A 149 -20.55 -6.74 -9.99
C ASN A 149 -19.69 -8.02 -10.19
N ASN A 150 -18.44 -8.03 -9.73
CA ASN A 150 -17.48 -9.11 -10.03
C ASN A 150 -17.60 -10.35 -9.12
N GLY A 151 -18.68 -10.46 -8.35
CA GLY A 151 -18.93 -11.62 -7.48
C GLY A 151 -18.22 -11.57 -6.12
N TYR A 152 -17.52 -10.50 -5.82
CA TYR A 152 -16.93 -10.23 -4.52
C TYR A 152 -17.79 -9.27 -3.72
N GLU A 153 -17.86 -9.45 -2.39
CA GLU A 153 -18.57 -8.52 -1.50
C GLU A 153 -17.73 -7.30 -1.19
N ASP A 154 -18.36 -6.13 -1.24
CA ASP A 154 -17.73 -4.87 -0.86
C ASP A 154 -17.25 -4.90 0.60
N GLN A 155 -16.11 -4.27 0.88
CA GLN A 155 -15.45 -4.40 2.18
C GLN A 155 -15.05 -3.05 2.74
N TRP A 156 -15.33 -2.87 4.02
CA TRP A 156 -14.70 -1.80 4.81
C TRP A 156 -13.41 -2.30 5.44
N PHE A 157 -12.42 -1.42 5.52
CA PHE A 157 -11.22 -1.69 6.26
C PHE A 157 -10.83 -0.52 7.17
N PHE A 158 -10.08 -0.84 8.20
CA PHE A 158 -9.54 0.11 9.14
C PHE A 158 -8.08 -0.23 9.43
N ASN A 159 -7.19 0.77 9.31
CA ASN A 159 -5.78 0.61 9.61
C ASN A 159 -5.36 1.59 10.71
N LEU A 160 -4.66 1.07 11.69
CA LEU A 160 -3.95 1.84 12.70
C LEU A 160 -2.45 1.64 12.50
N THR A 161 -1.72 2.71 12.27
CA THR A 161 -0.27 2.66 12.08
C THR A 161 0.41 3.50 13.15
N PHE A 162 1.46 2.96 13.76
CA PHE A 162 2.33 3.68 14.68
C PHE A 162 3.71 3.88 14.03
N ASN A 163 4.14 5.14 13.93
CA ASN A 163 5.41 5.52 13.34
C ASN A 163 6.27 6.29 14.35
N ILE A 164 7.31 5.65 14.84
CA ILE A 164 8.23 6.21 15.85
C ILE A 164 8.87 7.52 15.35
N ASN A 165 9.18 7.63 14.06
CA ASN A 165 9.80 8.83 13.50
C ASN A 165 8.89 10.06 13.49
N LYS A 166 7.58 9.89 13.66
CA LYS A 166 6.59 10.97 13.70
C LYS A 166 6.23 11.43 15.11
N MET A 167 6.75 10.80 16.16
CA MET A 167 6.44 11.14 17.56
C MET A 167 6.84 12.56 17.95
N ASN A 168 7.80 13.15 17.26
CA ASN A 168 8.30 14.52 17.52
C ASN A 168 8.09 15.43 16.31
N SER A 169 7.10 15.15 15.47
CA SER A 169 6.79 16.03 14.33
C SER A 169 6.08 17.28 14.84
N ASN A 170 6.57 18.46 14.45
CA ASN A 170 5.90 19.74 14.72
C ASN A 170 4.68 19.98 13.80
N ALA A 171 4.06 18.93 13.28
CA ALA A 171 2.89 19.05 12.44
C ALA A 171 1.70 19.60 13.24
N SER A 172 0.95 20.51 12.64
CA SER A 172 -0.33 20.99 13.17
C SER A 172 -1.47 20.18 12.57
N LEU A 173 -2.54 19.97 13.34
CA LEU A 173 -3.75 19.35 12.81
C LEU A 173 -4.46 20.29 11.81
N ILE A 174 -4.44 21.59 12.08
CA ILE A 174 -5.07 22.62 11.25
C ILE A 174 -4.02 23.66 10.88
N SER A 175 -4.03 24.12 9.63
CA SER A 175 -3.16 25.15 9.08
C SER A 175 -3.97 26.35 8.58
N ASP A 176 -3.39 27.54 8.63
CA ASP A 176 -3.96 28.75 8.03
C ASP A 176 -3.81 28.78 6.50
N ARG A 177 -3.05 27.84 5.95
CA ARG A 177 -2.83 27.68 4.50
C ARG A 177 -3.52 26.43 4.01
N ALA A 178 -4.12 26.51 2.82
CA ALA A 178 -4.78 25.36 2.21
C ALA A 178 -3.81 24.19 2.02
N PHE A 179 -2.58 24.49 1.61
CA PHE A 179 -1.52 23.47 1.47
C PHE A 179 -0.21 24.05 2.03
N GLU A 180 0.46 23.24 2.85
CA GLU A 180 1.79 23.55 3.34
C GLU A 180 2.83 22.95 2.39
N ARG A 181 3.79 23.79 1.97
CA ARG A 181 4.93 23.29 1.22
C ARG A 181 5.89 22.59 2.18
N THR A 182 5.99 21.27 2.06
CA THR A 182 6.90 20.43 2.85
C THR A 182 8.02 19.89 1.97
N SER A 183 9.22 19.78 2.53
CA SER A 183 10.30 19.08 1.85
C SER A 183 9.98 17.60 1.72
N MET A 184 10.08 17.05 0.52
CA MET A 184 9.89 15.61 0.30
C MET A 184 11.01 14.77 0.95
N LYS A 185 12.13 15.38 1.35
CA LYS A 185 13.15 14.71 2.17
C LYS A 185 12.62 14.28 3.54
N ASP A 186 11.61 14.95 4.08
CA ASP A 186 10.98 14.56 5.34
C ASP A 186 10.18 13.28 5.19
N LYS A 187 9.73 12.96 3.97
CA LYS A 187 9.01 11.73 3.60
C LYS A 187 9.91 10.62 3.07
N LYS A 188 11.23 10.79 3.09
CA LYS A 188 12.21 9.87 2.48
C LYS A 188 12.14 8.42 2.99
N TYR A 189 11.63 8.19 4.18
CA TYR A 189 11.42 6.89 4.81
C TYR A 189 9.95 6.52 4.99
N GLU A 190 9.03 7.25 4.34
CA GLU A 190 7.62 6.88 4.35
C GLU A 190 7.44 5.49 3.70
N LYS A 191 6.58 4.66 4.30
CA LYS A 191 6.30 3.31 3.78
C LYS A 191 5.77 3.39 2.35
N VAL A 192 6.28 2.52 1.47
CA VAL A 192 5.73 2.35 0.11
C VAL A 192 4.28 1.90 0.21
N ARG A 193 3.41 2.53 -0.55
CA ARG A 193 2.00 2.13 -0.65
C ARG A 193 1.86 1.04 -1.71
N ARG A 194 1.42 -0.12 -1.28
CA ARG A 194 1.27 -1.33 -2.09
C ARG A 194 0.37 -2.36 -1.40
N GLU A 195 -0.11 -3.35 -2.13
CA GLU A 195 -0.73 -4.51 -1.51
C GLU A 195 0.35 -5.42 -0.90
N ASN A 196 0.22 -5.71 0.40
CA ASN A 196 1.21 -6.49 1.14
C ASN A 196 0.79 -7.96 1.32
N ILE A 197 -0.51 -8.25 1.22
CA ILE A 197 -1.05 -9.62 1.29
C ILE A 197 -1.04 -10.20 -0.13
N ILE A 198 -0.61 -11.44 -0.27
CA ILE A 198 -0.58 -12.12 -1.57
C ILE A 198 -2.00 -12.45 -1.99
N VAL A 199 -2.45 -11.86 -3.10
CA VAL A 199 -3.73 -12.21 -3.74
C VAL A 199 -3.59 -13.54 -4.47
N LYS A 200 -4.57 -14.43 -4.31
CA LYS A 200 -4.53 -15.79 -4.83
C LYS A 200 -5.91 -16.33 -5.13
N SER A 201 -5.99 -17.27 -6.05
CA SER A 201 -7.19 -18.07 -6.28
C SER A 201 -7.45 -18.98 -5.08
N LYS A 202 -8.73 -19.28 -4.83
CA LYS A 202 -9.11 -20.45 -4.04
C LYS A 202 -9.72 -21.41 -5.05
N ALA A 203 -9.16 -22.60 -5.19
CA ALA A 203 -9.81 -23.64 -5.97
C ALA A 203 -11.09 -24.04 -5.22
N PHE A 204 -12.21 -23.88 -5.87
CA PHE A 204 -13.54 -24.29 -5.40
C PHE A 204 -13.76 -25.78 -5.62
#